data_f9eee577958d20460e3e83e680b72ed2
#
_entry.id   f9eee577958d20460e3e83e680b72ed2
#
_cell.length_a   1.000
_cell.length_b   1.000
_cell.length_c   1.000
_cell.angle_alpha   90.00
_cell.angle_beta   90.00
_cell.angle_gamma   90.00
#
_symmetry.space_group_name_H-M   'P 1'
#
loop_
_entity.id
_entity.type
_entity.pdbx_description
1 polymer ?
#
loop_
_entity_poly.entity_id
_entity_poly.type
_entity_poly.pdbx_seq_one_letter_code
_entity_poly.pdbx_strand_id
1 'polypeptide(L)'
;MRQFRVYVDGNVFYHPNLSKLVITEAKVSEDAENIDSLTLSAPFNHPYIDAIKPMASVIICKKGKETVFEGRALDNGSDFYNTHTWTCESALAYLKDTVQPPFSYKGTLKGLFEQFIFVHNKAVEQQKQFKVGNITVTDDNDYVAYSSSDYSITMDAIKNKLINTHGGYLMVRYESDGKYLDYLDDFKTKSVQKVEYGKNITDVKITRDHTERVTVLIPLGAKKKITDAEGNETESEERVDITSVNGGKNYISDDAAVKEIGWIWKSEVWDDVTLPSNLLRKAKSRLSDLVNGVTSIQLTIVDESDTGADIGDIRARMYVECISKPHGINGTYLCVSRTRDYLNPSGNTITIGASGVSLSASTVKQDKNISALEDDLYGQTRKIDVILGEVDNINSQKMYRTELIVEGVNIFKTKGEKSIMLCKVYSWDKDITESIDAECFIWHRKSSDEEADTEWDKNHIGMKQITITTEDVLDNASFYCEIKL
;
A
#
# COMPACT_ATOMS: atom_id res chain seq x y z
N MET A 1 16.37 19.14 -32.48
CA MET A 1 16.53 17.85 -31.78
C MET A 1 16.43 18.10 -30.29
N ARG A 2 15.57 17.39 -29.58
CA ARG A 2 15.44 17.48 -28.12
C ARG A 2 16.65 16.81 -27.47
N GLN A 3 17.56 17.58 -26.88
CA GLN A 3 18.79 17.06 -26.30
C GLN A 3 18.54 16.31 -25.00
N PHE A 4 19.20 15.18 -24.85
CA PHE A 4 19.23 14.42 -23.60
C PHE A 4 20.27 15.00 -22.65
N ARG A 5 19.94 15.12 -21.36
CA ARG A 5 20.78 15.68 -20.31
C ARG A 5 20.59 14.92 -19.02
N VAL A 6 21.65 14.81 -18.22
CA VAL A 6 21.61 14.21 -16.88
C VAL A 6 22.04 15.22 -15.84
N TYR A 7 21.30 15.28 -14.77
CA TYR A 7 21.58 16.12 -13.59
C TYR A 7 21.71 15.22 -12.36
N VAL A 8 22.66 15.56 -11.50
CA VAL A 8 22.88 14.92 -10.19
C VAL A 8 22.82 16.01 -9.13
N ASP A 9 21.90 15.87 -8.18
CA ASP A 9 21.64 16.86 -7.14
C ASP A 9 21.50 18.30 -7.68
N GLY A 10 20.82 18.44 -8.82
CA GLY A 10 20.60 19.71 -9.52
C GLY A 10 21.76 20.20 -10.40
N ASN A 11 22.93 19.59 -10.31
CA ASN A 11 24.12 19.95 -11.12
C ASN A 11 24.17 19.15 -12.42
N VAL A 12 24.68 19.77 -13.49
CA VAL A 12 24.82 19.10 -14.79
C VAL A 12 25.89 18.00 -14.68
N PHE A 13 25.47 16.75 -14.82
CA PHE A 13 26.36 15.59 -14.92
C PHE A 13 26.70 15.27 -16.38
N TYR A 14 25.71 15.34 -17.27
CA TYR A 14 25.88 15.14 -18.69
C TYR A 14 25.14 16.19 -19.52
N HIS A 15 25.83 16.73 -20.53
CA HIS A 15 25.25 17.59 -21.54
C HIS A 15 25.97 17.38 -22.89
N PRO A 16 25.26 17.12 -24.00
CA PRO A 16 25.88 16.74 -25.27
C PRO A 16 26.81 17.80 -25.84
N ASN A 17 26.66 19.06 -25.45
CA ASN A 17 27.55 20.18 -25.92
C ASN A 17 28.74 20.43 -25.00
N LEU A 18 28.92 19.67 -23.92
CA LEU A 18 30.02 19.83 -22.97
C LEU A 18 30.97 18.63 -23.07
N SER A 19 32.06 18.79 -23.81
CA SER A 19 32.99 17.71 -24.14
C SER A 19 33.68 17.04 -22.94
N LYS A 20 33.69 17.67 -21.76
CA LYS A 20 34.27 17.10 -20.54
C LYS A 20 33.26 16.25 -19.73
N LEU A 21 31.98 16.43 -19.99
CA LEU A 21 30.89 15.72 -19.27
C LEU A 21 30.36 14.58 -20.14
N VAL A 22 31.16 13.52 -20.27
CA VAL A 22 30.86 12.37 -21.15
C VAL A 22 30.32 11.22 -20.33
N ILE A 23 29.24 10.61 -20.82
CA ILE A 23 28.75 9.34 -20.35
C ILE A 23 28.82 8.30 -21.47
N THR A 24 28.89 7.01 -21.11
CA THR A 24 29.04 5.91 -22.07
C THR A 24 27.74 5.13 -22.24
N GLU A 25 26.84 5.20 -21.28
CA GLU A 25 25.52 4.59 -21.33
C GLU A 25 24.50 5.43 -20.58
N ALA A 26 23.29 5.51 -21.12
CA ALA A 26 22.12 6.09 -20.45
C ALA A 26 20.86 5.34 -20.90
N LYS A 27 20.62 4.20 -20.30
CA LYS A 27 19.55 3.26 -20.66
C LYS A 27 18.44 3.30 -19.65
N VAL A 28 17.28 3.80 -20.05
CA VAL A 28 16.06 3.82 -19.23
C VAL A 28 15.16 2.67 -19.61
N SER A 29 14.73 1.89 -18.64
CA SER A 29 13.69 0.87 -18.79
C SER A 29 12.45 1.33 -18.03
N GLU A 30 11.38 1.57 -18.76
CA GLU A 30 10.05 1.92 -18.25
C GLU A 30 9.17 0.67 -18.23
N ASP A 31 8.35 0.51 -17.20
CA ASP A 31 7.45 -0.64 -17.05
C ASP A 31 6.11 -0.20 -16.45
N ALA A 32 4.99 -0.67 -16.99
CA ALA A 32 3.67 -0.26 -16.57
C ALA A 32 3.32 -0.74 -15.15
N GLU A 33 3.86 -1.87 -14.73
CA GLU A 33 3.54 -2.54 -13.47
C GLU A 33 4.65 -2.42 -12.42
N ASN A 34 5.88 -2.08 -12.86
CA ASN A 34 7.06 -2.07 -12.02
C ASN A 34 7.70 -0.68 -11.91
N ILE A 35 8.71 -0.60 -11.05
CA ILE A 35 9.52 0.59 -10.88
C ILE A 35 10.45 0.73 -12.08
N ASP A 36 10.44 1.90 -12.71
CA ASP A 36 11.35 2.19 -13.82
C ASP A 36 12.80 2.20 -13.34
N SER A 37 13.71 1.82 -14.21
CA SER A 37 15.14 1.77 -13.91
C SER A 37 15.96 2.57 -14.92
N LEU A 38 17.16 2.98 -14.49
CA LEU A 38 18.18 3.61 -15.34
C LEU A 38 19.52 2.93 -15.10
N THR A 39 20.16 2.52 -16.18
CA THR A 39 21.59 2.21 -16.17
C THR A 39 22.34 3.43 -16.71
N LEU A 40 23.22 3.98 -15.89
CA LEU A 40 24.05 5.14 -16.22
C LEU A 40 25.52 4.75 -16.11
N SER A 41 26.32 5.00 -17.15
CA SER A 41 27.75 4.72 -17.11
C SER A 41 28.59 5.95 -17.55
N ALA A 42 29.70 6.14 -16.87
CA ALA A 42 30.64 7.20 -17.19
C ALA A 42 32.09 6.72 -17.06
N PRO A 43 33.00 7.25 -17.87
CA PRO A 43 34.41 6.88 -17.79
C PRO A 43 35.05 7.42 -16.51
N PHE A 44 36.14 6.78 -16.05
CA PHE A 44 36.87 7.13 -14.81
C PHE A 44 37.33 8.58 -14.70
N ASN A 45 37.58 9.23 -15.83
CA ASN A 45 38.06 10.62 -15.91
C ASN A 45 36.89 11.64 -15.96
N HIS A 46 35.67 11.21 -15.73
CA HIS A 46 34.54 12.14 -15.64
C HIS A 46 34.73 13.10 -14.46
N PRO A 47 34.65 14.45 -14.64
CA PRO A 47 34.96 15.42 -13.59
C PRO A 47 34.13 15.28 -12.30
N TYR A 48 32.95 14.70 -12.41
CA TYR A 48 32.01 14.53 -11.29
C TYR A 48 31.72 13.05 -11.00
N ILE A 49 32.72 12.16 -11.22
CA ILE A 49 32.54 10.73 -11.07
C ILE A 49 32.08 10.34 -9.64
N ASP A 50 32.59 11.06 -8.64
CA ASP A 50 32.27 10.84 -7.22
C ASP A 50 31.01 11.60 -6.73
N ALA A 51 30.33 12.32 -7.62
CA ALA A 51 29.15 13.10 -7.26
C ALA A 51 27.95 12.19 -6.98
N ILE A 52 27.85 11.02 -7.64
CA ILE A 52 26.74 10.09 -7.45
C ILE A 52 27.01 9.24 -6.22
N LYS A 53 26.24 9.48 -5.18
CA LYS A 53 26.25 8.69 -3.94
C LYS A 53 25.04 7.75 -3.93
N PRO A 54 25.24 6.40 -3.92
CA PRO A 54 24.16 5.45 -3.83
C PRO A 54 23.21 5.77 -2.67
N MET A 55 21.92 5.59 -2.89
CA MET A 55 20.80 5.84 -1.96
C MET A 55 20.59 7.31 -1.57
N ALA A 56 21.51 8.22 -1.88
CA ALA A 56 21.48 9.61 -1.43
C ALA A 56 21.23 10.61 -2.58
N SER A 57 21.99 10.50 -3.68
CA SER A 57 21.91 11.48 -4.78
C SER A 57 20.64 11.32 -5.62
N VAL A 58 20.03 12.45 -5.97
CA VAL A 58 18.90 12.50 -6.91
C VAL A 58 19.43 12.65 -8.33
N ILE A 59 19.07 11.69 -9.18
CA ILE A 59 19.43 11.66 -10.60
C ILE A 59 18.20 12.03 -11.42
N ILE A 60 18.32 13.06 -12.26
CA ILE A 60 17.25 13.53 -13.14
C ILE A 60 17.76 13.48 -14.59
N CYS A 61 17.06 12.72 -15.44
CA CYS A 61 17.29 12.69 -16.86
C CYS A 61 16.21 13.49 -17.59
N LYS A 62 16.61 14.36 -18.51
CA LYS A 62 15.68 15.18 -19.30
C LYS A 62 15.95 15.01 -20.79
N LYS A 63 14.86 14.94 -21.59
CA LYS A 63 14.89 15.07 -23.06
C LYS A 63 14.17 16.37 -23.43
N GLY A 64 14.94 17.38 -23.81
CA GLY A 64 14.40 18.73 -23.97
C GLY A 64 13.96 19.33 -22.62
N LYS A 65 12.67 19.63 -22.49
CA LYS A 65 12.08 20.12 -21.22
C LYS A 65 11.45 19.00 -20.38
N GLU A 66 11.23 17.84 -20.98
CA GLU A 66 10.55 16.71 -20.36
C GLU A 66 11.49 15.92 -19.44
N THR A 67 11.05 15.61 -18.22
CA THR A 67 11.73 14.66 -17.34
C THR A 67 11.37 13.25 -17.78
N VAL A 68 12.39 12.49 -18.21
CA VAL A 68 12.23 11.11 -18.67
C VAL A 68 12.58 10.09 -17.60
N PHE A 69 13.33 10.50 -16.59
CA PHE A 69 13.64 9.70 -15.41
C PHE A 69 13.99 10.63 -14.24
N GLU A 70 13.52 10.32 -13.07
CA GLU A 70 13.97 10.89 -11.81
C GLU A 70 14.02 9.77 -10.77
N GLY A 71 15.12 9.67 -10.05
CA GLY A 71 15.31 8.61 -9.08
C GLY A 71 16.65 8.70 -8.38
N ARG A 72 17.13 7.56 -7.89
CA ARG A 72 18.40 7.43 -7.16
C ARG A 72 19.22 6.24 -7.64
N ALA A 73 20.53 6.29 -7.48
CA ALA A 73 21.40 5.13 -7.65
C ALA A 73 21.22 4.16 -6.46
N LEU A 74 21.15 2.86 -6.77
CA LEU A 74 21.15 1.77 -5.76
C LEU A 74 22.57 1.33 -5.43
N ASP A 75 23.36 1.15 -6.46
CA ASP A 75 24.72 0.63 -6.40
C ASP A 75 25.63 1.35 -7.41
N ASN A 76 26.89 1.01 -7.35
CA ASN A 76 27.86 1.35 -8.35
C ASN A 76 28.85 0.19 -8.53
N GLY A 77 29.27 -0.01 -9.76
CA GLY A 77 30.34 -0.93 -10.14
C GLY A 77 31.35 -0.27 -11.03
N SER A 78 32.51 -0.89 -11.22
CA SER A 78 33.47 -0.51 -12.23
C SER A 78 34.00 -1.73 -12.98
N ASP A 79 34.28 -1.56 -14.27
CA ASP A 79 34.83 -2.60 -15.11
C ASP A 79 36.38 -2.55 -15.19
N PHE A 80 36.94 -3.40 -16.02
CA PHE A 80 38.38 -3.45 -16.25
C PHE A 80 38.99 -2.11 -16.73
N TYR A 81 38.20 -1.30 -17.44
CA TYR A 81 38.62 0.02 -17.95
C TYR A 81 38.30 1.14 -16.96
N ASN A 82 37.90 0.80 -15.75
CA ASN A 82 37.42 1.74 -14.74
C ASN A 82 36.21 2.59 -15.21
N THR A 83 35.38 2.06 -16.09
CA THR A 83 34.08 2.67 -16.39
C THR A 83 33.16 2.45 -15.19
N HIS A 84 32.66 3.53 -14.62
CA HIS A 84 31.70 3.44 -13.52
C HIS A 84 30.30 3.27 -14.07
N THR A 85 29.57 2.31 -13.51
CA THR A 85 28.19 2.04 -13.85
C THR A 85 27.33 2.09 -12.61
N TRP A 86 26.22 2.81 -12.68
CA TRP A 86 25.21 2.91 -11.63
C TRP A 86 23.91 2.29 -12.10
N THR A 87 23.36 1.41 -11.27
CA THR A 87 21.97 0.94 -11.39
C THR A 87 21.09 1.86 -10.58
N CYS A 88 20.09 2.44 -11.21
CA CYS A 88 19.21 3.40 -10.58
C CYS A 88 17.75 2.93 -10.62
N GLU A 89 16.98 3.28 -9.59
CA GLU A 89 15.54 3.08 -9.53
C GLU A 89 14.80 4.42 -9.52
N SER A 90 13.62 4.46 -10.16
CA SER A 90 12.86 5.71 -10.28
C SER A 90 12.22 6.14 -8.95
N ALA A 91 11.72 7.39 -8.93
CA ALA A 91 11.11 7.99 -7.74
C ALA A 91 9.99 7.16 -7.11
N LEU A 92 9.29 6.31 -7.87
CA LEU A 92 8.29 5.40 -7.31
C LEU A 92 8.87 4.51 -6.20
N ALA A 93 10.16 4.19 -6.27
CA ALA A 93 10.87 3.40 -5.27
C ALA A 93 10.99 4.07 -3.90
N TYR A 94 10.80 5.39 -3.78
CA TYR A 94 10.82 6.07 -2.49
C TYR A 94 9.73 5.56 -1.54
N LEU A 95 8.66 4.96 -2.07
CA LEU A 95 7.64 4.28 -1.25
C LEU A 95 8.17 3.07 -0.49
N LYS A 96 9.36 2.55 -0.84
CA LYS A 96 10.03 1.48 -0.09
C LYS A 96 10.78 2.00 1.14
N ASP A 97 11.02 3.31 1.24
CA ASP A 97 11.80 3.92 2.31
C ASP A 97 10.99 4.11 3.59
N THR A 98 9.70 3.89 3.55
CA THR A 98 8.78 4.15 4.66
C THR A 98 7.93 2.95 4.99
N VAL A 99 7.44 2.93 6.22
CA VAL A 99 6.53 1.90 6.72
C VAL A 99 5.20 2.52 7.13
N GLN A 100 4.13 1.79 6.92
CA GLN A 100 2.80 2.12 7.42
C GLN A 100 2.68 1.55 8.84
N PRO A 101 2.30 2.37 9.83
CA PRO A 101 2.02 1.87 11.17
C PRO A 101 0.73 1.05 11.19
N PRO A 102 0.50 0.25 12.24
CA PRO A 102 -0.79 -0.38 12.45
C PRO A 102 -1.92 0.65 12.49
N PHE A 103 -2.96 0.44 11.69
CA PHE A 103 -4.18 1.25 11.74
C PHE A 103 -5.36 0.52 11.10
N SER A 104 -6.57 0.97 11.43
CA SER A 104 -7.80 0.53 10.80
C SER A 104 -8.42 1.67 10.01
N TYR A 105 -8.95 1.35 8.84
CA TYR A 105 -9.61 2.31 7.96
C TYR A 105 -10.89 1.70 7.38
N LYS A 106 -11.94 2.50 7.33
CA LYS A 106 -13.18 2.17 6.63
C LYS A 106 -13.62 3.41 5.85
N GLY A 107 -13.64 3.33 4.53
CA GLY A 107 -13.97 4.47 3.70
C GLY A 107 -13.75 4.20 2.22
N THR A 108 -13.53 5.23 1.43
CA THR A 108 -13.29 5.10 -0.01
C THR A 108 -11.88 4.59 -0.30
N LEU A 109 -11.70 3.88 -1.41
CA LEU A 109 -10.39 3.48 -1.93
C LEU A 109 -9.44 4.69 -2.07
N LYS A 110 -9.95 5.80 -2.57
CA LYS A 110 -9.22 7.07 -2.67
C LYS A 110 -8.69 7.52 -1.31
N GLY A 111 -9.52 7.54 -0.27
CA GLY A 111 -9.11 7.96 1.07
C GLY A 111 -8.06 7.03 1.69
N LEU A 112 -8.12 5.71 1.43
CA LEU A 112 -7.09 4.79 1.88
C LEU A 112 -5.74 5.06 1.18
N PHE A 113 -5.77 5.30 -0.13
CA PHE A 113 -4.57 5.67 -0.88
C PHE A 113 -3.97 6.99 -0.39
N GLU A 114 -4.80 8.01 -0.17
CA GLU A 114 -4.40 9.31 0.40
C GLU A 114 -3.75 9.14 1.78
N GLN A 115 -4.28 8.25 2.62
CA GLN A 115 -3.73 7.96 3.94
C GLN A 115 -2.34 7.33 3.85
N PHE A 116 -2.12 6.37 2.94
CA PHE A 116 -0.80 5.79 2.74
C PHE A 116 0.24 6.84 2.31
N ILE A 117 -0.13 7.72 1.37
CA ILE A 117 0.77 8.78 0.90
C ILE A 117 1.01 9.84 1.97
N PHE A 118 0.01 10.17 2.78
CA PHE A 118 0.17 11.10 3.90
C PHE A 118 1.17 10.58 4.94
N VAL A 119 1.10 9.29 5.31
CA VAL A 119 2.05 8.68 6.24
C VAL A 119 3.46 8.66 5.63
N HIS A 120 3.58 8.27 4.35
CA HIS A 120 4.85 8.32 3.64
C HIS A 120 5.48 9.73 3.67
N ASN A 121 4.72 10.74 3.28
CA ASN A 121 5.20 12.12 3.17
C ASN A 121 5.65 12.70 4.52
N LYS A 122 5.07 12.25 5.63
CA LYS A 122 5.51 12.67 6.98
C LYS A 122 6.85 12.08 7.39
N ALA A 123 7.25 10.97 6.80
CA ALA A 123 8.42 10.20 7.19
C ALA A 123 9.65 10.45 6.31
N VAL A 124 9.50 11.21 5.21
CA VAL A 124 10.59 11.47 4.24
C VAL A 124 10.81 12.95 3.99
N GLU A 125 12.01 13.27 3.47
CA GLU A 125 12.39 14.62 3.03
C GLU A 125 11.53 15.05 1.83
N GLN A 126 11.36 16.37 1.65
CA GLN A 126 10.51 16.96 0.61
C GLN A 126 10.78 16.43 -0.80
N GLN A 127 12.04 16.14 -1.12
CA GLN A 127 12.44 15.61 -2.43
C GLN A 127 11.93 14.19 -2.71
N LYS A 128 11.50 13.44 -1.68
CA LYS A 128 10.94 12.08 -1.81
C LYS A 128 9.41 12.06 -1.67
N GLN A 129 8.79 13.20 -1.36
CA GLN A 129 7.34 13.29 -1.17
C GLN A 129 6.59 13.24 -2.50
N PHE A 130 5.34 12.80 -2.42
CA PHE A 130 4.40 12.77 -3.53
C PHE A 130 3.14 13.59 -3.20
N LYS A 131 2.64 14.29 -4.19
CA LYS A 131 1.27 14.76 -4.20
C LYS A 131 0.37 13.64 -4.70
N VAL A 132 -0.82 13.49 -4.12
CA VAL A 132 -1.81 12.56 -4.65
C VAL A 132 -2.33 13.10 -5.97
N GLY A 133 -2.25 12.29 -7.00
CA GLY A 133 -2.68 12.61 -8.35
C GLY A 133 -4.08 12.08 -8.67
N ASN A 134 -4.25 11.60 -9.89
CA ASN A 134 -5.51 11.03 -10.35
C ASN A 134 -5.72 9.64 -9.77
N ILE A 135 -6.91 9.37 -9.26
CA ILE A 135 -7.33 8.06 -8.81
C ILE A 135 -8.57 7.69 -9.59
N THR A 136 -8.44 6.70 -10.49
CA THR A 136 -9.53 6.27 -11.38
C THR A 136 -9.98 4.85 -11.08
N VAL A 137 -9.20 4.09 -10.31
CA VAL A 137 -9.61 2.76 -9.83
C VAL A 137 -10.80 2.91 -8.90
N THR A 138 -11.82 2.11 -9.13
CA THR A 138 -13.05 2.08 -8.33
C THR A 138 -13.19 0.74 -7.64
N ASP A 139 -13.78 0.75 -6.46
CA ASP A 139 -14.20 -0.46 -5.77
C ASP A 139 -15.67 -0.75 -6.14
N ASP A 140 -15.99 -2.02 -6.40
CA ASP A 140 -17.37 -2.47 -6.67
C ASP A 140 -18.23 -2.56 -5.40
N ASN A 141 -17.60 -2.45 -4.24
CA ASN A 141 -18.25 -2.37 -2.94
C ASN A 141 -18.39 -0.90 -2.49
N ASP A 142 -19.31 -0.64 -1.57
CA ASP A 142 -19.57 0.72 -1.08
C ASP A 142 -18.39 1.31 -0.28
N TYR A 143 -17.49 0.48 0.21
CA TYR A 143 -16.32 0.91 0.99
C TYR A 143 -15.22 -0.14 1.05
N VAL A 144 -13.99 0.33 1.21
CA VAL A 144 -12.82 -0.48 1.51
C VAL A 144 -12.64 -0.56 3.03
N ALA A 145 -12.51 -1.76 3.55
CA ALA A 145 -12.10 -2.01 4.93
C ALA A 145 -10.64 -2.46 4.95
N TYR A 146 -9.82 -1.77 5.72
CA TYR A 146 -8.42 -2.09 5.92
C TYR A 146 -8.13 -2.18 7.42
N SER A 147 -7.42 -3.20 7.82
CA SER A 147 -6.86 -3.30 9.17
C SER A 147 -5.48 -3.93 9.08
N SER A 148 -4.53 -3.39 9.81
CA SER A 148 -3.19 -3.95 9.95
C SER A 148 -2.76 -3.85 11.40
N SER A 149 -2.26 -4.96 11.94
CA SER A 149 -1.64 -5.03 13.27
C SER A 149 -0.12 -4.81 13.22
N ASP A 150 0.48 -4.85 12.03
CA ASP A 150 1.91 -4.80 11.84
C ASP A 150 2.36 -3.61 11.00
N TYR A 151 3.65 -3.31 11.11
CA TYR A 151 4.30 -2.35 10.23
C TYR A 151 4.59 -3.02 8.88
N SER A 152 4.14 -2.42 7.80
CA SER A 152 4.40 -2.87 6.43
C SER A 152 5.07 -1.77 5.61
N ILE A 153 5.98 -2.14 4.70
CA ILE A 153 6.57 -1.19 3.76
C ILE A 153 5.46 -0.53 2.96
N THR A 154 5.50 0.80 2.80
CA THR A 154 4.42 1.55 2.13
C THR A 154 4.13 1.03 0.72
N MET A 155 5.16 0.69 -0.06
CA MET A 155 4.99 0.09 -1.39
C MET A 155 4.23 -1.23 -1.31
N ASP A 156 4.57 -2.10 -0.34
CA ASP A 156 3.94 -3.41 -0.18
C ASP A 156 2.50 -3.27 0.32
N ALA A 157 2.24 -2.34 1.24
CA ALA A 157 0.89 -2.03 1.68
C ALA A 157 -0.02 -1.59 0.51
N ILE A 158 0.48 -0.70 -0.36
CA ILE A 158 -0.25 -0.26 -1.56
C ILE A 158 -0.45 -1.43 -2.52
N LYS A 159 0.60 -2.21 -2.80
CA LYS A 159 0.49 -3.37 -3.71
C LYS A 159 -0.51 -4.39 -3.19
N ASN A 160 -0.36 -4.83 -1.94
CA ASN A 160 -1.17 -5.90 -1.38
C ASN A 160 -2.63 -5.49 -1.14
N LYS A 161 -2.87 -4.27 -0.70
CA LYS A 161 -4.22 -3.83 -0.29
C LYS A 161 -4.99 -3.07 -1.37
N LEU A 162 -4.30 -2.53 -2.36
CA LEU A 162 -4.95 -1.79 -3.44
C LEU A 162 -4.77 -2.50 -4.78
N ILE A 163 -3.54 -2.68 -5.26
CA ILE A 163 -3.30 -3.18 -6.62
C ILE A 163 -3.72 -4.65 -6.76
N ASN A 164 -3.30 -5.53 -5.83
CA ASN A 164 -3.63 -6.95 -5.91
C ASN A 164 -5.14 -7.20 -5.71
N THR A 165 -5.82 -6.34 -4.95
CA THR A 165 -7.24 -6.48 -4.63
C THR A 165 -8.14 -5.84 -5.68
N HIS A 166 -7.81 -4.61 -6.11
CA HIS A 166 -8.66 -3.79 -6.98
C HIS A 166 -8.09 -3.60 -8.39
N GLY A 167 -6.88 -4.11 -8.65
CA GLY A 167 -6.18 -3.90 -9.91
C GLY A 167 -5.61 -2.49 -10.04
N GLY A 168 -5.27 -2.12 -11.27
CA GLY A 168 -4.76 -0.79 -11.60
C GLY A 168 -3.24 -0.65 -11.52
N TYR A 169 -2.77 0.55 -11.81
CA TYR A 169 -1.37 0.87 -12.02
C TYR A 169 -0.98 2.11 -11.21
N LEU A 170 0.25 2.14 -10.71
CA LEU A 170 0.86 3.34 -10.15
C LEU A 170 1.68 4.06 -11.22
N MET A 171 1.53 5.38 -11.31
CA MET A 171 2.31 6.21 -12.22
C MET A 171 2.78 7.49 -11.55
N VAL A 172 4.08 7.78 -11.68
CA VAL A 172 4.63 9.07 -11.23
C VAL A 172 4.60 10.05 -12.38
N ARG A 173 3.93 11.20 -12.19
CA ARG A 173 3.98 12.35 -13.10
C ARG A 173 4.84 13.46 -12.52
N TYR A 174 5.70 14.01 -13.35
CA TYR A 174 6.59 15.11 -12.99
C TYR A 174 5.99 16.43 -13.49
N GLU A 175 5.53 17.26 -12.56
CA GLU A 175 4.98 18.58 -12.83
C GLU A 175 5.93 19.68 -12.31
N SER A 176 5.68 20.93 -12.69
CA SER A 176 6.53 22.06 -12.28
C SER A 176 6.52 22.30 -10.77
N ASP A 177 5.51 21.87 -10.07
CA ASP A 177 5.27 22.05 -8.63
C ASP A 177 5.50 20.79 -7.80
N GLY A 178 5.97 19.70 -8.41
CA GLY A 178 6.35 18.45 -7.73
C GLY A 178 5.98 17.17 -8.46
N LYS A 179 6.11 16.07 -7.73
CA LYS A 179 5.77 14.73 -8.19
C LYS A 179 4.35 14.36 -7.77
N TYR A 180 3.55 13.93 -8.74
CA TYR A 180 2.21 13.40 -8.51
C TYR A 180 2.23 11.88 -8.65
N LEU A 181 1.64 11.18 -7.70
CA LEU A 181 1.42 9.75 -7.76
C LEU A 181 -0.04 9.48 -8.13
N ASP A 182 -0.23 8.95 -9.33
CA ASP A 182 -1.53 8.54 -9.85
C ASP A 182 -1.77 7.06 -9.55
N TYR A 183 -3.04 6.67 -9.30
CA TYR A 183 -3.49 5.29 -9.20
C TYR A 183 -4.63 5.07 -10.21
N LEU A 184 -4.29 4.44 -11.33
CA LEU A 184 -5.12 4.42 -12.53
C LEU A 184 -5.63 3.01 -12.84
N ASP A 185 -6.89 2.91 -13.26
CA ASP A 185 -7.49 1.69 -13.80
C ASP A 185 -6.92 1.32 -15.18
N ASP A 186 -6.60 2.34 -15.99
CA ASP A 186 -6.03 2.21 -17.31
C ASP A 186 -5.32 3.50 -17.72
N PHE A 187 -4.42 3.40 -18.71
CA PHE A 187 -3.75 4.54 -19.32
C PHE A 187 -4.54 5.04 -20.50
N LYS A 188 -4.85 6.36 -20.53
CA LYS A 188 -5.65 6.97 -21.60
C LYS A 188 -4.82 7.63 -22.69
N THR A 189 -3.52 7.73 -22.48
CA THR A 189 -2.61 8.38 -23.42
C THR A 189 -2.37 7.50 -24.64
N LYS A 190 -2.46 8.09 -25.82
CA LYS A 190 -2.14 7.44 -27.10
C LYS A 190 -0.88 8.05 -27.69
N SER A 191 -0.02 7.21 -28.26
CA SER A 191 1.12 7.66 -29.04
C SER A 191 0.62 8.31 -30.34
N VAL A 192 1.24 9.40 -30.71
CA VAL A 192 1.03 10.03 -32.04
C VAL A 192 1.80 9.28 -33.13
N GLN A 193 2.86 8.54 -32.75
CA GLN A 193 3.62 7.69 -33.66
C GLN A 193 2.93 6.33 -33.81
N LYS A 194 3.00 5.80 -35.04
CA LYS A 194 2.63 4.40 -35.33
C LYS A 194 3.88 3.57 -35.46
N VAL A 195 3.78 2.30 -35.12
CA VAL A 195 4.85 1.30 -35.25
C VAL A 195 4.46 0.36 -36.39
N GLU A 196 5.22 0.39 -37.49
CA GLU A 196 4.84 -0.29 -38.72
C GLU A 196 5.98 -1.09 -39.32
N TYR A 197 5.69 -2.35 -39.70
CA TYR A 197 6.64 -3.20 -40.42
C TYR A 197 7.02 -2.60 -41.79
N GLY A 198 8.32 -2.58 -42.08
CA GLY A 198 8.86 -1.95 -43.27
C GLY A 198 9.05 -0.44 -43.18
N LYS A 199 8.76 0.19 -41.99
CA LYS A 199 9.06 1.60 -41.72
C LYS A 199 9.98 1.76 -40.53
N ASN A 200 9.52 1.46 -39.33
CA ASN A 200 10.25 1.70 -38.11
C ASN A 200 10.31 0.50 -37.14
N ILE A 201 9.83 -0.68 -37.56
CA ILE A 201 10.10 -1.95 -36.87
C ILE A 201 11.34 -2.56 -37.51
N THR A 202 12.36 -2.86 -36.70
CA THR A 202 13.60 -3.51 -37.12
C THR A 202 13.69 -4.96 -36.70
N ASP A 203 13.00 -5.35 -35.60
CA ASP A 203 12.92 -6.75 -35.15
C ASP A 203 11.59 -6.99 -34.42
N VAL A 204 11.13 -8.25 -34.46
CA VAL A 204 9.88 -8.71 -33.82
C VAL A 204 10.13 -10.01 -33.08
N LYS A 205 9.90 -10.03 -31.79
CA LYS A 205 9.93 -11.25 -30.97
C LYS A 205 8.56 -11.46 -30.34
N ILE A 206 7.89 -12.55 -30.68
CA ILE A 206 6.60 -12.94 -30.11
C ILE A 206 6.82 -14.11 -29.18
N THR A 207 6.45 -13.92 -27.91
CA THR A 207 6.46 -14.97 -26.89
C THR A 207 5.03 -15.26 -26.51
N ARG A 208 4.62 -16.53 -26.59
CA ARG A 208 3.31 -17.00 -26.14
C ARG A 208 3.55 -17.97 -25.00
N ASP A 209 3.09 -17.59 -23.84
CA ASP A 209 3.13 -18.43 -22.65
C ASP A 209 1.73 -19.00 -22.40
N HIS A 210 1.63 -20.31 -22.47
CA HIS A 210 0.39 -21.06 -22.27
C HIS A 210 0.41 -21.86 -20.96
N THR A 211 1.47 -21.74 -20.16
CA THR A 211 1.64 -22.54 -18.94
C THR A 211 0.58 -22.24 -17.88
N GLU A 212 0.06 -21.02 -17.86
CA GLU A 212 -0.97 -20.56 -16.94
C GLU A 212 -2.38 -20.55 -17.56
N ARG A 213 -2.57 -21.18 -18.73
CA ARG A 213 -3.92 -21.27 -19.33
C ARG A 213 -4.85 -22.08 -18.45
N VAL A 214 -6.06 -21.54 -18.25
CA VAL A 214 -7.12 -22.14 -17.44
C VAL A 214 -8.41 -22.10 -18.25
N THR A 215 -9.14 -23.22 -18.28
CA THR A 215 -10.40 -23.31 -19.01
C THR A 215 -11.62 -23.35 -18.09
N VAL A 216 -11.39 -23.57 -16.78
CA VAL A 216 -12.42 -23.63 -15.75
C VAL A 216 -11.95 -22.92 -14.50
N LEU A 217 -12.73 -21.97 -14.01
CA LEU A 217 -12.43 -21.19 -12.82
C LEU A 217 -13.49 -21.41 -11.74
N ILE A 218 -13.05 -21.76 -10.54
CA ILE A 218 -13.89 -21.79 -9.33
C ILE A 218 -13.63 -20.51 -8.54
N PRO A 219 -14.51 -19.53 -8.62
CA PRO A 219 -14.37 -18.30 -7.85
C PRO A 219 -14.90 -18.48 -6.43
N LEU A 220 -14.13 -18.00 -5.46
CA LEU A 220 -14.48 -17.99 -4.04
C LEU A 220 -14.40 -16.55 -3.54
N GLY A 221 -15.46 -16.11 -2.87
CA GLY A 221 -15.56 -14.79 -2.26
C GLY A 221 -15.15 -14.76 -0.79
N ALA A 222 -15.58 -13.71 -0.09
CA ALA A 222 -15.38 -13.55 1.35
C ALA A 222 -15.93 -14.73 2.14
N LYS A 223 -15.37 -14.98 3.32
CA LYS A 223 -15.95 -15.93 4.28
C LYS A 223 -17.34 -15.46 4.71
N LYS A 224 -18.29 -16.37 4.81
CA LYS A 224 -19.65 -16.07 5.26
C LYS A 224 -19.64 -15.76 6.75
N LYS A 225 -20.39 -14.75 7.16
CA LYS A 225 -20.63 -14.50 8.58
C LYS A 225 -21.73 -15.39 9.08
N ILE A 226 -21.55 -15.99 10.24
CA ILE A 226 -22.55 -16.76 10.98
C ILE A 226 -22.73 -16.11 12.35
N THR A 227 -23.97 -16.06 12.80
CA THR A 227 -24.30 -15.57 14.15
C THR A 227 -24.45 -16.77 15.07
N ASP A 228 -23.71 -16.80 16.17
CA ASP A 228 -23.83 -17.85 17.18
C ASP A 228 -25.12 -17.71 17.98
N ALA A 229 -25.39 -18.67 18.87
CA ALA A 229 -26.59 -18.67 19.69
C ALA A 229 -26.65 -17.49 20.68
N GLU A 230 -25.52 -16.88 20.99
CA GLU A 230 -25.34 -15.73 21.87
C GLU A 230 -25.48 -14.39 21.12
N GLY A 231 -25.63 -14.43 19.78
CA GLY A 231 -25.77 -13.23 18.94
C GLY A 231 -24.46 -12.61 18.44
N ASN A 232 -23.31 -13.26 18.66
CA ASN A 232 -22.04 -12.79 18.17
C ASN A 232 -21.83 -13.22 16.70
N GLU A 233 -21.35 -12.30 15.86
CA GLU A 233 -20.95 -12.62 14.50
C GLU A 233 -19.58 -13.30 14.49
N THR A 234 -19.50 -14.50 13.92
CA THR A 234 -18.25 -15.21 13.66
C THR A 234 -18.13 -15.53 12.17
N GLU A 235 -16.91 -15.66 11.66
CA GLU A 235 -16.71 -16.09 10.29
C GLU A 235 -16.80 -17.62 10.18
N SER A 236 -17.54 -18.08 9.18
CA SER A 236 -17.60 -19.48 8.78
C SER A 236 -16.38 -19.86 7.94
N GLU A 237 -16.04 -21.14 7.91
CA GLU A 237 -15.13 -21.68 6.90
C GLU A 237 -15.73 -21.67 5.49
N GLU A 238 -17.06 -21.53 5.38
CA GLU A 238 -17.73 -21.41 4.10
C GLU A 238 -17.50 -20.02 3.49
N ARG A 239 -17.20 -20.03 2.18
CA ARG A 239 -17.04 -18.80 1.40
C ARG A 239 -18.27 -18.51 0.56
N VAL A 240 -18.40 -17.27 0.16
CA VAL A 240 -19.36 -16.87 -0.88
C VAL A 240 -18.93 -17.55 -2.18
N ASP A 241 -19.87 -18.19 -2.86
CA ASP A 241 -19.70 -18.79 -4.17
C ASP A 241 -20.72 -18.24 -5.17
N ILE A 242 -20.65 -18.70 -6.41
CA ILE A 242 -21.51 -18.25 -7.49
C ILE A 242 -22.71 -19.18 -7.74
N THR A 243 -22.90 -20.23 -6.95
CA THR A 243 -23.91 -21.27 -7.18
C THR A 243 -25.33 -20.69 -7.32
N SER A 244 -25.69 -19.72 -6.47
CA SER A 244 -27.02 -19.09 -6.46
C SER A 244 -27.33 -18.26 -7.70
N VAL A 245 -26.33 -17.76 -8.41
CA VAL A 245 -26.47 -16.87 -9.57
C VAL A 245 -25.97 -17.48 -10.88
N ASN A 246 -25.48 -18.71 -10.84
CA ASN A 246 -24.86 -19.39 -11.97
C ASN A 246 -25.51 -20.77 -12.31
N GLY A 247 -26.83 -20.85 -12.15
CA GLY A 247 -27.59 -22.06 -12.51
C GLY A 247 -27.21 -23.30 -11.70
N GLY A 248 -26.82 -23.13 -10.43
CA GLY A 248 -26.44 -24.23 -9.53
C GLY A 248 -24.98 -24.71 -9.69
N LYS A 249 -24.16 -24.08 -10.53
CA LYS A 249 -22.76 -24.41 -10.70
C LYS A 249 -21.88 -23.45 -9.88
N ASN A 250 -20.92 -23.98 -9.16
CA ASN A 250 -19.92 -23.20 -8.41
C ASN A 250 -18.68 -22.81 -9.23
N TYR A 251 -18.69 -23.08 -10.53
CA TYR A 251 -17.60 -22.77 -11.46
C TYR A 251 -18.15 -22.14 -12.74
N ILE A 252 -17.25 -21.49 -13.48
CA ILE A 252 -17.47 -21.03 -14.86
C ILE A 252 -16.45 -21.71 -15.78
N SER A 253 -16.83 -21.95 -17.04
CA SER A 253 -15.96 -22.54 -18.06
C SER A 253 -16.06 -21.75 -19.36
N ASP A 254 -14.96 -21.74 -20.12
CA ASP A 254 -14.95 -21.36 -21.51
C ASP A 254 -15.06 -22.64 -22.38
N ASP A 255 -16.22 -22.86 -22.95
CA ASP A 255 -16.51 -24.09 -23.68
C ASP A 255 -15.66 -24.26 -24.96
N ALA A 256 -15.22 -23.15 -25.58
CA ALA A 256 -14.35 -23.19 -26.74
C ALA A 256 -12.94 -23.62 -26.35
N ALA A 257 -12.42 -23.06 -25.25
CA ALA A 257 -11.11 -23.43 -24.72
C ALA A 257 -11.11 -24.88 -24.17
N VAL A 258 -12.18 -25.29 -23.49
CA VAL A 258 -12.33 -26.68 -23.03
C VAL A 258 -12.30 -27.65 -24.21
N LYS A 259 -12.94 -27.33 -25.34
CA LYS A 259 -12.92 -28.15 -26.54
C LYS A 259 -11.55 -28.21 -27.19
N GLU A 260 -10.77 -27.14 -27.10
CA GLU A 260 -9.43 -27.02 -27.70
C GLU A 260 -8.36 -27.76 -26.90
N ILE A 261 -8.29 -27.52 -25.58
CA ILE A 261 -7.18 -27.97 -24.72
C ILE A 261 -7.63 -28.82 -23.53
N GLY A 262 -8.93 -29.08 -23.37
CA GLY A 262 -9.47 -29.88 -22.27
C GLY A 262 -9.80 -29.08 -21.02
N TRP A 263 -10.14 -29.81 -19.96
CA TRP A 263 -10.51 -29.24 -18.65
C TRP A 263 -9.26 -28.94 -17.85
N ILE A 264 -8.96 -27.63 -17.64
CA ILE A 264 -7.86 -27.16 -16.82
C ILE A 264 -8.47 -26.27 -15.73
N TRP A 265 -8.43 -26.75 -14.49
CA TRP A 265 -9.12 -26.16 -13.36
C TRP A 265 -8.19 -25.26 -12.52
N LYS A 266 -8.73 -24.13 -12.09
CA LYS A 266 -8.13 -23.25 -11.09
C LYS A 266 -9.19 -22.75 -10.12
N SER A 267 -8.84 -22.58 -8.85
CA SER A 267 -9.63 -21.80 -7.90
C SER A 267 -8.93 -20.47 -7.65
N GLU A 268 -9.70 -19.41 -7.49
CA GLU A 268 -9.19 -18.09 -7.15
C GLU A 268 -10.09 -17.45 -6.10
N VAL A 269 -9.47 -16.81 -5.10
CA VAL A 269 -10.17 -16.25 -3.93
C VAL A 269 -10.16 -14.73 -4.00
N TRP A 270 -11.31 -14.10 -3.75
CA TRP A 270 -11.49 -12.66 -3.62
C TRP A 270 -12.18 -12.37 -2.27
N ASP A 271 -11.38 -12.20 -1.22
CA ASP A 271 -11.87 -12.02 0.16
C ASP A 271 -12.68 -10.73 0.36
N ASP A 272 -12.55 -9.77 -0.55
CA ASP A 272 -13.30 -8.51 -0.57
C ASP A 272 -14.70 -8.63 -1.18
N VAL A 273 -15.01 -9.74 -1.88
CA VAL A 273 -16.26 -9.89 -2.63
C VAL A 273 -17.30 -10.66 -1.82
N THR A 274 -18.31 -9.94 -1.32
CA THR A 274 -19.39 -10.48 -0.47
C THR A 274 -20.65 -10.86 -1.25
N LEU A 275 -20.80 -10.42 -2.51
CA LEU A 275 -22.00 -10.66 -3.32
C LEU A 275 -21.71 -11.67 -4.44
N PRO A 276 -22.49 -12.78 -4.55
CA PRO A 276 -22.35 -13.78 -5.62
C PRO A 276 -22.36 -13.22 -7.04
N SER A 277 -23.19 -12.19 -7.30
CA SER A 277 -23.28 -11.55 -8.63
C SER A 277 -22.01 -10.80 -9.01
N ASN A 278 -21.40 -10.09 -8.05
CA ASN A 278 -20.12 -9.40 -8.25
C ASN A 278 -18.98 -10.41 -8.44
N LEU A 279 -19.00 -11.49 -7.65
CA LEU A 279 -18.04 -12.58 -7.79
C LEU A 279 -18.13 -13.22 -9.19
N LEU A 280 -19.33 -13.49 -9.68
CA LEU A 280 -19.52 -14.04 -11.02
C LEU A 280 -19.00 -13.11 -12.12
N ARG A 281 -19.25 -11.79 -12.00
CA ARG A 281 -18.78 -10.80 -12.97
C ARG A 281 -17.25 -10.73 -12.98
N LYS A 282 -16.63 -10.64 -11.81
CA LYS A 282 -15.16 -10.62 -11.63
C LYS A 282 -14.52 -11.90 -12.18
N ALA A 283 -15.11 -13.06 -11.88
CA ALA A 283 -14.67 -14.34 -12.36
C ALA A 283 -14.73 -14.48 -13.91
N LYS A 284 -15.80 -13.98 -14.55
CA LYS A 284 -15.91 -13.99 -16.02
C LYS A 284 -14.83 -13.16 -16.69
N SER A 285 -14.55 -11.97 -16.20
CA SER A 285 -13.45 -11.15 -16.69
C SER A 285 -12.11 -11.89 -16.54
N ARG A 286 -11.88 -12.45 -15.35
CA ARG A 286 -10.64 -13.16 -15.05
C ARG A 286 -10.43 -14.43 -15.90
N LEU A 287 -11.50 -15.20 -16.12
CA LEU A 287 -11.42 -16.39 -16.97
C LEU A 287 -11.07 -16.02 -18.42
N SER A 288 -11.62 -14.94 -18.97
CA SER A 288 -11.28 -14.44 -20.29
C SER A 288 -9.78 -14.16 -20.45
N ASP A 289 -9.13 -13.61 -19.42
CA ASP A 289 -7.69 -13.38 -19.42
C ASP A 289 -6.90 -14.68 -19.36
N LEU A 290 -7.31 -15.61 -18.49
CA LEU A 290 -6.64 -16.89 -18.28
C LEU A 290 -6.73 -17.86 -19.47
N VAL A 291 -7.84 -17.83 -20.19
CA VAL A 291 -8.07 -18.70 -21.36
C VAL A 291 -7.08 -18.41 -22.47
N ASN A 292 -6.77 -17.17 -22.74
CA ASN A 292 -5.93 -16.76 -23.87
C ASN A 292 -4.43 -17.01 -23.62
N GLY A 293 -4.03 -17.24 -22.36
CA GLY A 293 -2.63 -17.23 -21.98
C GLY A 293 -2.01 -15.84 -22.11
N VAL A 294 -0.73 -15.75 -21.90
CA VAL A 294 0.01 -14.49 -22.00
C VAL A 294 0.73 -14.41 -23.34
N THR A 295 0.39 -13.40 -24.13
CA THR A 295 1.13 -13.09 -25.36
C THR A 295 1.86 -11.78 -25.17
N SER A 296 3.19 -11.86 -25.22
CA SER A 296 4.09 -10.72 -25.16
C SER A 296 4.72 -10.51 -26.53
N ILE A 297 4.63 -9.31 -27.05
CA ILE A 297 5.20 -8.95 -28.36
C ILE A 297 6.25 -7.86 -28.10
N GLN A 298 7.50 -8.21 -28.21
CA GLN A 298 8.61 -7.26 -28.13
C GLN A 298 8.99 -6.83 -29.56
N LEU A 299 9.04 -5.53 -29.75
CA LEU A 299 9.42 -4.89 -31.01
C LEU A 299 10.68 -4.08 -30.79
N THR A 300 11.69 -4.26 -31.65
CA THR A 300 12.79 -3.31 -31.76
C THR A 300 12.38 -2.25 -32.76
N ILE A 301 12.44 -0.98 -32.35
CA ILE A 301 11.87 0.12 -33.11
C ILE A 301 12.86 1.28 -33.29
N VAL A 302 12.68 2.01 -34.38
CA VAL A 302 13.25 3.36 -34.54
C VAL A 302 12.17 4.35 -34.13
N ASP A 303 12.38 5.05 -33.00
CA ASP A 303 11.49 6.09 -32.55
C ASP A 303 11.76 7.36 -33.37
N GLU A 304 10.74 7.86 -34.08
CA GLU A 304 10.89 9.02 -34.97
C GLU A 304 11.34 10.28 -34.23
N SER A 305 11.10 10.40 -32.93
CA SER A 305 11.63 11.48 -32.11
C SER A 305 13.16 11.53 -32.02
N ASP A 306 13.83 10.40 -32.34
CA ASP A 306 15.28 10.30 -32.40
C ASP A 306 15.87 10.73 -33.74
N THR A 307 15.06 10.78 -34.79
CA THR A 307 15.47 11.20 -36.15
C THR A 307 15.47 12.72 -36.35
N GLY A 308 15.12 13.48 -35.32
CA GLY A 308 15.03 14.95 -35.37
C GLY A 308 13.63 15.50 -35.64
N ALA A 309 12.66 14.63 -35.84
CA ALA A 309 11.25 15.04 -35.93
C ALA A 309 10.77 15.64 -34.59
N ASP A 310 9.98 16.72 -34.66
CA ASP A 310 9.35 17.28 -33.47
C ASP A 310 8.03 16.53 -33.18
N ILE A 311 8.17 15.29 -32.77
CA ILE A 311 7.11 14.36 -32.44
C ILE A 311 7.32 13.81 -31.03
N GLY A 312 6.26 13.46 -30.34
CA GLY A 312 6.32 12.86 -29.01
C GLY A 312 6.95 11.47 -29.04
N ASP A 313 7.70 11.11 -28.01
CA ASP A 313 8.30 9.80 -27.84
C ASP A 313 7.22 8.70 -27.68
N ILE A 314 7.52 7.50 -28.15
CA ILE A 314 6.77 6.31 -27.71
C ILE A 314 7.26 5.94 -26.32
N ARG A 315 6.37 5.82 -25.34
CA ARG A 315 6.72 5.50 -23.95
C ARG A 315 5.89 4.32 -23.44
N ALA A 316 6.37 3.66 -22.40
CA ALA A 316 5.51 2.77 -21.64
C ALA A 316 4.28 3.53 -21.09
N ARG A 317 3.23 2.82 -20.78
CA ARG A 317 1.98 3.41 -20.28
C ARG A 317 1.21 4.25 -21.34
N MET A 318 1.47 3.98 -22.62
CA MET A 318 0.75 4.58 -23.76
C MET A 318 0.16 3.51 -24.66
N TYR A 319 -0.96 3.81 -25.29
CA TYR A 319 -1.49 3.01 -26.37
C TYR A 319 -0.79 3.35 -27.68
N VAL A 320 -0.30 2.34 -28.38
CA VAL A 320 0.44 2.47 -29.64
C VAL A 320 -0.25 1.67 -30.73
N GLU A 321 -0.48 2.30 -31.88
CA GLU A 321 -0.98 1.61 -33.06
C GLU A 321 0.18 0.83 -33.71
N CYS A 322 0.08 -0.49 -33.74
CA CYS A 322 1.10 -1.38 -34.28
C CYS A 322 0.55 -2.18 -35.47
N ILE A 323 1.28 -2.14 -36.58
CA ILE A 323 0.91 -2.80 -37.83
C ILE A 323 2.06 -3.64 -38.33
N SER A 324 1.90 -4.96 -38.31
CA SER A 324 2.82 -5.89 -38.93
C SER A 324 2.06 -7.10 -39.47
N LYS A 325 1.64 -7.00 -40.71
CA LYS A 325 0.85 -8.06 -41.39
C LYS A 325 1.57 -9.43 -41.39
N PRO A 326 2.89 -9.51 -41.67
CA PRO A 326 3.60 -10.80 -41.65
C PRO A 326 3.56 -11.49 -40.28
N HIS A 327 3.41 -10.74 -39.20
CA HIS A 327 3.41 -11.25 -37.83
C HIS A 327 2.00 -11.31 -37.20
N GLY A 328 0.96 -11.00 -37.98
CA GLY A 328 -0.43 -10.99 -37.48
C GLY A 328 -0.74 -9.87 -36.51
N ILE A 329 0.08 -8.81 -36.48
CA ILE A 329 -0.10 -7.65 -35.59
C ILE A 329 -0.85 -6.56 -36.37
N ASN A 330 -2.03 -6.19 -35.91
CA ASN A 330 -2.80 -5.10 -36.49
C ASN A 330 -3.81 -4.56 -35.47
N GLY A 331 -3.44 -3.50 -34.76
CA GLY A 331 -4.31 -2.91 -33.75
C GLY A 331 -3.60 -1.88 -32.89
N THR A 332 -4.34 -1.39 -31.91
CA THR A 332 -3.83 -0.49 -30.88
C THR A 332 -3.59 -1.27 -29.60
N TYR A 333 -2.39 -1.28 -29.11
CA TYR A 333 -1.95 -2.05 -27.95
C TYR A 333 -1.36 -1.15 -26.89
N LEU A 334 -1.51 -1.52 -25.63
CA LEU A 334 -0.79 -0.88 -24.55
C LEU A 334 0.71 -1.21 -24.65
N CYS A 335 1.56 -0.22 -24.64
CA CYS A 335 3.00 -0.37 -24.45
C CYS A 335 3.25 -0.62 -22.94
N VAL A 336 3.44 -1.89 -22.57
CA VAL A 336 3.60 -2.30 -21.18
C VAL A 336 5.02 -2.10 -20.67
N SER A 337 6.02 -2.18 -21.56
CA SER A 337 7.38 -1.82 -21.21
C SER A 337 8.13 -1.20 -22.37
N ARG A 338 9.16 -0.45 -22.06
CA ARG A 338 10.06 0.16 -23.02
C ARG A 338 11.46 0.18 -22.46
N THR A 339 12.42 -0.19 -23.27
CA THR A 339 13.84 0.03 -22.99
C THR A 339 14.43 0.97 -24.02
N ARG A 340 15.02 2.08 -23.56
CA ARG A 340 15.62 3.09 -24.42
C ARG A 340 17.02 3.47 -23.96
N ASP A 341 17.98 3.32 -24.85
CA ASP A 341 19.31 3.93 -24.72
C ASP A 341 19.30 5.31 -25.39
N TYR A 342 19.52 6.34 -24.60
CA TYR A 342 19.50 7.74 -25.08
C TYR A 342 20.79 8.14 -25.84
N LEU A 343 21.83 7.32 -25.77
CA LEU A 343 23.09 7.54 -26.50
C LEU A 343 23.15 6.69 -27.77
N ASN A 344 22.56 5.49 -27.74
CA ASN A 344 22.50 4.56 -28.85
C ASN A 344 21.07 4.07 -29.12
N PRO A 345 20.23 4.86 -29.81
CA PRO A 345 18.82 4.56 -29.97
C PRO A 345 18.51 3.40 -30.92
N SER A 346 19.48 2.79 -31.59
CA SER A 346 19.25 1.71 -32.57
C SER A 346 18.72 0.42 -31.94
N GLY A 347 18.93 0.23 -30.64
CA GLY A 347 18.48 -0.96 -29.90
C GLY A 347 17.21 -0.71 -29.04
N ASN A 348 16.48 0.36 -29.27
CA ASN A 348 15.30 0.67 -28.50
C ASN A 348 14.20 -0.36 -28.71
N THR A 349 13.63 -0.87 -27.62
CA THR A 349 12.58 -1.89 -27.66
C THR A 349 11.33 -1.41 -26.94
N ILE A 350 10.19 -1.86 -27.43
CA ILE A 350 8.90 -1.77 -26.74
C ILE A 350 8.29 -3.16 -26.61
N THR A 351 7.57 -3.41 -25.54
CA THR A 351 6.74 -4.59 -25.38
C THR A 351 5.28 -4.16 -25.38
N ILE A 352 4.49 -4.79 -26.24
CA ILE A 352 3.06 -4.53 -26.37
C ILE A 352 2.27 -5.79 -26.01
N GLY A 353 1.03 -5.61 -25.55
CA GLY A 353 0.19 -6.71 -25.06
C GLY A 353 0.37 -6.96 -23.57
N ALA A 354 0.07 -8.15 -23.09
CA ALA A 354 0.30 -8.48 -21.69
C ALA A 354 1.81 -8.56 -21.40
N SER A 355 2.23 -8.02 -20.27
CA SER A 355 3.60 -8.22 -19.77
C SER A 355 3.80 -9.73 -19.52
N GLY A 356 4.87 -10.30 -20.06
CA GLY A 356 5.17 -11.73 -19.95
C GLY A 356 5.55 -12.21 -18.55
N VAL A 357 5.51 -11.30 -17.58
CA VAL A 357 5.69 -11.57 -16.16
C VAL A 357 4.53 -10.88 -15.44
N SER A 358 3.36 -11.49 -15.50
CA SER A 358 2.32 -11.14 -14.54
C SER A 358 2.91 -11.36 -13.14
N LEU A 359 2.88 -10.34 -12.28
CA LEU A 359 3.26 -10.43 -10.87
C LEU A 359 2.58 -11.61 -10.15
N SER A 360 1.49 -12.14 -10.69
CA SER A 360 0.83 -13.37 -10.22
C SER A 360 1.69 -14.64 -10.35
N ALA A 361 2.61 -14.75 -11.29
CA ALA A 361 3.41 -15.97 -11.45
C ALA A 361 4.61 -16.05 -10.47
N SER A 362 5.20 -14.92 -10.06
CA SER A 362 6.19 -14.90 -8.98
C SER A 362 5.53 -14.91 -7.59
N THR A 363 4.32 -14.40 -7.47
CA THR A 363 3.51 -14.35 -6.25
C THR A 363 2.99 -15.74 -5.89
N VAL A 364 2.62 -16.60 -6.85
CA VAL A 364 2.10 -17.96 -6.57
C VAL A 364 3.12 -18.87 -5.85
N LYS A 365 4.42 -18.65 -6.00
CA LYS A 365 5.43 -19.36 -5.17
C LYS A 365 5.62 -18.74 -3.78
N GLN A 366 5.43 -17.43 -3.63
CA GLN A 366 5.41 -16.75 -2.34
C GLN A 366 4.07 -16.91 -1.63
N ASP A 367 2.93 -16.87 -2.34
CA ASP A 367 1.58 -16.98 -1.79
C ASP A 367 1.30 -18.33 -1.12
N LYS A 368 1.91 -19.45 -1.58
CA LYS A 368 1.79 -20.71 -0.85
C LYS A 368 2.47 -20.72 0.52
N ASN A 369 3.53 -19.93 0.68
CA ASN A 369 4.18 -19.76 1.99
C ASN A 369 3.53 -18.64 2.80
N ILE A 370 2.94 -17.63 2.14
CA ILE A 370 2.23 -16.52 2.77
C ILE A 370 0.83 -16.98 3.22
N SER A 371 0.08 -17.75 2.43
CA SER A 371 -1.23 -18.26 2.83
C SER A 371 -1.17 -19.17 4.06
N ALA A 372 -0.11 -19.98 4.21
CA ALA A 372 0.10 -20.78 5.41
C ALA A 372 0.48 -19.93 6.63
N LEU A 373 1.17 -18.80 6.42
CA LEU A 373 1.50 -17.81 7.45
C LEU A 373 0.32 -16.87 7.75
N GLU A 374 -0.52 -16.57 6.73
CA GLU A 374 -1.75 -15.78 6.88
C GLU A 374 -2.84 -16.56 7.62
N ASP A 375 -2.98 -17.86 7.40
CA ASP A 375 -3.92 -18.72 8.15
C ASP A 375 -3.51 -18.82 9.63
N ASP A 376 -2.21 -18.85 9.94
CA ASP A 376 -1.69 -18.84 11.31
C ASP A 376 -1.81 -17.44 11.94
N LEU A 377 -1.60 -16.39 11.14
CA LEU A 377 -1.76 -14.99 11.54
C LEU A 377 -3.23 -14.62 11.74
N TYR A 378 -4.14 -15.12 10.89
CA TYR A 378 -5.59 -14.94 11.04
C TYR A 378 -6.13 -15.60 12.32
N GLY A 379 -5.58 -16.77 12.68
CA GLY A 379 -5.85 -17.42 13.95
C GLY A 379 -5.37 -16.62 15.17
N GLN A 380 -4.29 -15.87 15.02
CA GLN A 380 -3.77 -14.98 16.07
C GLN A 380 -4.50 -13.63 16.09
N THR A 381 -4.88 -13.08 14.93
CA THR A 381 -5.64 -11.83 14.81
C THR A 381 -7.02 -11.95 15.44
N ARG A 382 -7.71 -13.11 15.31
CA ARG A 382 -8.97 -13.40 16.03
C ARG A 382 -8.80 -13.37 17.55
N LYS A 383 -7.69 -13.88 18.08
CA LYS A 383 -7.42 -13.78 19.51
C LYS A 383 -7.16 -12.35 19.95
N ILE A 384 -6.57 -11.54 19.06
CA ILE A 384 -6.28 -10.12 19.29
C ILE A 384 -7.57 -9.29 19.18
N ASP A 385 -8.48 -9.59 18.24
CA ASP A 385 -9.76 -8.87 18.11
C ASP A 385 -10.70 -9.14 19.31
N VAL A 386 -10.69 -10.37 19.85
CA VAL A 386 -11.40 -10.68 21.10
C VAL A 386 -10.76 -9.92 22.27
N ILE A 387 -9.43 -9.88 22.35
CA ILE A 387 -8.70 -9.15 23.38
C ILE A 387 -8.86 -7.62 23.20
N LEU A 388 -8.90 -7.11 21.97
CA LEU A 388 -9.16 -5.69 21.66
C LEU A 388 -10.61 -5.32 21.98
N GLY A 389 -11.59 -6.20 21.71
CA GLY A 389 -12.96 -6.01 22.14
C GLY A 389 -13.12 -5.99 23.67
N GLU A 390 -12.34 -6.83 24.38
CA GLU A 390 -12.26 -6.80 25.84
C GLU A 390 -11.48 -5.56 26.34
N VAL A 391 -10.42 -5.15 25.65
CA VAL A 391 -9.63 -3.95 25.96
C VAL A 391 -10.42 -2.67 25.60
N ASP A 392 -11.19 -2.63 24.53
CA ASP A 392 -12.08 -1.51 24.22
C ASP A 392 -13.24 -1.41 25.19
N ASN A 393 -13.74 -2.55 25.68
CA ASN A 393 -14.71 -2.59 26.77
C ASN A 393 -14.10 -2.15 28.11
N ILE A 394 -12.85 -2.49 28.36
CA ILE A 394 -12.07 -2.02 29.52
C ILE A 394 -11.65 -0.54 29.35
N ASN A 395 -11.27 -0.10 28.15
CA ASN A 395 -10.90 1.30 27.87
C ASN A 395 -12.11 2.22 27.78
N SER A 396 -13.27 1.76 27.32
CA SER A 396 -14.51 2.54 27.41
C SER A 396 -14.96 2.75 28.87
N GLN A 397 -14.57 1.84 29.77
CA GLN A 397 -14.77 1.99 31.21
C GLN A 397 -13.63 2.77 31.93
N LYS A 398 -12.50 3.01 31.30
CA LYS A 398 -11.32 3.66 31.88
C LYS A 398 -10.77 4.83 31.04
N MET A 399 -11.64 5.67 30.48
CA MET A 399 -11.20 6.95 29.91
C MET A 399 -10.80 7.99 30.95
N TYR A 400 -10.82 7.63 32.24
CA TYR A 400 -10.59 8.56 33.33
C TYR A 400 -9.53 8.04 34.31
N ARG A 401 -8.60 8.91 34.68
CA ARG A 401 -7.62 8.67 35.75
C ARG A 401 -8.12 9.38 37.00
N THR A 402 -8.16 8.70 38.12
CA THR A 402 -8.43 9.29 39.44
C THR A 402 -7.14 9.57 40.19
N GLU A 403 -7.09 10.66 40.89
CA GLU A 403 -6.00 11.04 41.79
C GLU A 403 -6.57 11.46 43.11
N LEU A 404 -6.09 10.84 44.19
CA LEU A 404 -6.47 11.20 45.56
C LEU A 404 -5.48 12.23 46.12
N ILE A 405 -5.98 13.39 46.46
CA ILE A 405 -5.23 14.44 47.17
C ILE A 405 -5.61 14.36 48.62
N VAL A 406 -4.62 14.24 49.49
CA VAL A 406 -4.82 14.16 50.93
C VAL A 406 -4.22 15.40 51.57
N GLU A 407 -5.06 16.18 52.26
CA GLU A 407 -4.64 17.34 53.02
C GLU A 407 -4.85 17.04 54.51
N GLY A 408 -3.78 16.98 55.28
CA GLY A 408 -3.82 16.71 56.70
C GLY A 408 -2.82 15.68 57.16
N VAL A 409 -3.13 14.90 58.18
CA VAL A 409 -2.25 13.93 58.80
C VAL A 409 -2.55 12.51 58.29
N ASN A 410 -1.50 11.75 57.97
CA ASN A 410 -1.63 10.34 57.63
C ASN A 410 -1.62 9.37 58.86
N ILE A 411 -1.29 9.91 60.00
CA ILE A 411 -1.24 9.19 61.28
C ILE A 411 -1.92 10.07 62.34
N PHE A 412 -3.06 9.61 62.84
CA PHE A 412 -3.83 10.29 63.88
C PHE A 412 -3.22 9.97 65.26
N LYS A 413 -2.70 10.98 65.96
CA LYS A 413 -2.07 10.84 67.27
C LYS A 413 -2.95 11.31 68.40
N THR A 414 -3.87 12.20 68.11
CA THR A 414 -4.75 12.82 69.12
C THR A 414 -6.21 12.87 68.64
N LYS A 415 -7.12 12.75 69.60
CA LYS A 415 -8.57 12.85 69.31
C LYS A 415 -8.90 14.24 68.79
N GLY A 416 -9.42 14.35 67.59
CA GLY A 416 -9.82 15.60 66.94
C GLY A 416 -8.94 16.00 65.75
N GLU A 417 -7.89 15.27 65.44
CA GLU A 417 -7.17 15.39 64.17
C GLU A 417 -8.08 14.99 63.00
N LYS A 418 -7.91 15.66 61.88
CA LYS A 418 -8.71 15.43 60.66
C LYS A 418 -7.81 15.42 59.43
N SER A 419 -8.20 14.65 58.45
CA SER A 419 -7.62 14.70 57.10
C SER A 419 -8.73 14.85 56.06
N ILE A 420 -8.51 15.68 55.07
CA ILE A 420 -9.42 15.87 53.96
C ILE A 420 -8.89 15.08 52.80
N MET A 421 -9.74 14.26 52.20
CA MET A 421 -9.42 13.53 50.98
C MET A 421 -10.29 14.04 49.82
N LEU A 422 -9.68 14.49 48.75
CA LEU A 422 -10.29 14.97 47.53
C LEU A 422 -9.99 13.99 46.39
N CYS A 423 -11.03 13.55 45.72
CA CYS A 423 -10.86 12.74 44.53
C CYS A 423 -10.91 13.64 43.27
N LYS A 424 -9.80 13.73 42.56
CA LYS A 424 -9.73 14.40 41.27
C LYS A 424 -9.83 13.39 40.16
N VAL A 425 -10.53 13.76 39.08
CA VAL A 425 -10.74 12.92 37.90
C VAL A 425 -10.18 13.68 36.70
N TYR A 426 -9.32 12.98 35.98
CA TYR A 426 -8.70 13.50 34.77
C TYR A 426 -9.13 12.68 33.56
N SER A 427 -9.53 13.36 32.49
CA SER A 427 -9.62 12.78 31.15
C SER A 427 -8.38 13.21 30.38
N TRP A 428 -7.49 12.26 30.09
CA TRP A 428 -6.14 12.57 29.63
C TRP A 428 -5.41 13.47 30.67
N ASP A 429 -4.96 14.63 30.27
CA ASP A 429 -4.28 15.58 31.17
C ASP A 429 -5.20 16.70 31.68
N LYS A 430 -6.49 16.66 31.33
CA LYS A 430 -7.45 17.70 31.73
C LYS A 430 -8.20 17.29 32.99
N ASP A 431 -8.14 18.11 34.02
CA ASP A 431 -8.98 17.98 35.23
C ASP A 431 -10.46 18.20 34.84
N ILE A 432 -11.28 17.19 35.01
CA ILE A 432 -12.72 17.18 34.71
C ILE A 432 -13.59 16.98 35.94
N THR A 433 -13.00 17.06 37.13
CA THR A 433 -13.66 16.79 38.42
C THR A 433 -14.95 17.60 38.59
N GLU A 434 -14.94 18.87 38.19
CA GLU A 434 -16.12 19.72 38.33
C GLU A 434 -17.24 19.40 37.34
N SER A 435 -16.92 18.76 36.22
CA SER A 435 -17.89 18.37 35.19
C SER A 435 -18.59 17.04 35.47
N ILE A 436 -18.15 16.32 36.51
CA ILE A 436 -18.73 15.01 36.90
C ILE A 436 -19.74 15.23 38.02
N ASP A 437 -20.91 14.65 37.89
CA ASP A 437 -21.94 14.73 38.94
C ASP A 437 -21.45 14.11 40.25
N ALA A 438 -21.78 14.73 41.36
CA ALA A 438 -21.33 14.28 42.67
C ALA A 438 -21.74 12.83 42.96
N GLU A 439 -22.92 12.40 42.50
CA GLU A 439 -23.44 11.04 42.69
C GLU A 439 -22.55 9.96 42.08
N CYS A 440 -21.66 10.32 41.14
CA CYS A 440 -20.71 9.41 40.54
C CYS A 440 -19.55 9.00 41.44
N PHE A 441 -19.32 9.78 42.53
CA PHE A 441 -18.21 9.57 43.45
C PHE A 441 -18.66 8.63 44.59
N ILE A 442 -18.05 7.46 44.69
CA ILE A 442 -18.33 6.44 45.70
C ILE A 442 -17.04 6.16 46.47
N TRP A 443 -17.03 6.56 47.74
CA TRP A 443 -15.90 6.32 48.61
C TRP A 443 -16.01 4.97 49.29
N HIS A 444 -14.90 4.28 49.41
CA HIS A 444 -14.77 3.00 50.06
C HIS A 444 -13.72 3.08 51.16
N ARG A 445 -14.05 2.49 52.30
CA ARG A 445 -13.12 2.23 53.39
C ARG A 445 -12.77 0.74 53.39
N LYS A 446 -11.54 0.43 53.71
CA LYS A 446 -11.07 -0.94 53.92
C LYS A 446 -10.27 -0.97 55.21
N SER A 447 -10.85 -1.61 56.23
CA SER A 447 -10.27 -1.81 57.54
C SER A 447 -10.26 -3.31 57.91
N SER A 448 -10.13 -3.62 59.20
CA SER A 448 -10.25 -4.99 59.72
C SER A 448 -11.71 -5.40 59.98
N ASP A 449 -12.69 -4.48 59.85
CA ASP A 449 -14.10 -4.71 60.10
C ASP A 449 -14.91 -4.46 58.84
N GLU A 450 -15.22 -5.54 58.09
CA GLU A 450 -15.91 -5.49 56.79
C GLU A 450 -17.37 -5.04 56.91
N GLU A 451 -18.03 -5.30 58.05
CA GLU A 451 -19.42 -4.86 58.25
C GLU A 451 -19.50 -3.35 58.49
N ALA A 452 -18.58 -2.84 59.30
CA ALA A 452 -18.43 -1.41 59.53
C ALA A 452 -17.98 -0.66 58.27
N ASP A 453 -17.15 -1.29 57.41
CA ASP A 453 -16.72 -0.72 56.12
C ASP A 453 -17.90 -0.57 55.18
N THR A 454 -18.73 -1.60 55.07
CA THR A 454 -19.94 -1.60 54.21
C THR A 454 -20.94 -0.50 54.64
N GLU A 455 -21.10 -0.26 55.92
CA GLU A 455 -21.98 0.80 56.41
C GLU A 455 -21.35 2.21 56.23
N TRP A 456 -20.03 2.32 56.36
CA TRP A 456 -19.28 3.53 56.10
C TRP A 456 -19.41 3.94 54.63
N ASP A 457 -19.22 3.00 53.69
CA ASP A 457 -19.33 3.18 52.24
C ASP A 457 -20.69 3.76 51.85
N LYS A 458 -21.79 3.20 52.37
CA LYS A 458 -23.14 3.71 52.09
C LYS A 458 -23.34 5.17 52.43
N ASN A 459 -22.66 5.63 53.47
CA ASN A 459 -22.79 7.01 53.97
C ASN A 459 -21.84 7.97 53.23
N HIS A 460 -20.95 7.50 52.34
CA HIS A 460 -19.96 8.33 51.65
C HIS A 460 -20.08 8.21 50.12
N ILE A 461 -21.33 8.17 49.65
CA ILE A 461 -21.69 8.24 48.20
C ILE A 461 -22.02 9.72 47.88
N GLY A 462 -21.67 10.16 46.68
CA GLY A 462 -22.05 11.52 46.21
C GLY A 462 -21.16 12.65 46.73
N MET A 463 -19.95 12.35 47.17
CA MET A 463 -19.04 13.33 47.73
C MET A 463 -17.72 13.40 46.93
N LYS A 464 -17.42 14.57 46.33
CA LYS A 464 -16.12 14.78 45.66
C LYS A 464 -14.95 14.86 46.67
N GLN A 465 -15.29 15.18 47.93
CA GLN A 465 -14.37 15.35 49.03
C GLN A 465 -14.97 14.77 50.30
N ILE A 466 -14.17 14.09 51.09
CA ILE A 466 -14.55 13.58 52.42
C ILE A 466 -13.58 14.06 53.51
N THR A 467 -14.06 14.05 54.73
CA THR A 467 -13.23 14.34 55.89
C THR A 467 -13.07 13.09 56.74
N ILE A 468 -11.86 12.60 56.89
CA ILE A 468 -11.50 11.44 57.70
C ILE A 468 -11.11 11.93 59.10
N THR A 469 -11.63 11.24 60.10
CA THR A 469 -11.38 11.50 61.51
C THR A 469 -10.77 10.27 62.20
N THR A 470 -10.39 10.39 63.47
CA THR A 470 -9.91 9.25 64.28
C THR A 470 -10.96 8.13 64.44
N GLU A 471 -12.22 8.48 64.28
CA GLU A 471 -13.33 7.50 64.37
C GLU A 471 -13.47 6.66 63.12
N ASP A 472 -13.01 7.16 61.97
CA ASP A 472 -13.02 6.45 60.66
C ASP A 472 -11.87 5.47 60.50
N VAL A 473 -10.80 5.65 61.30
CA VAL A 473 -9.54 4.90 61.16
C VAL A 473 -9.35 3.92 62.30
N LEU A 474 -10.17 3.19 62.80
CA LEU A 474 -9.96 2.19 63.91
C LEU A 474 -8.48 2.06 64.28
N ASP A 475 -7.82 0.95 63.96
CA ASP A 475 -6.34 0.77 64.12
C ASP A 475 -5.62 1.16 62.84
N ASN A 476 -6.22 0.78 61.67
CA ASN A 476 -5.65 0.95 60.36
C ASN A 476 -6.79 0.90 59.33
N ALA A 477 -6.89 1.88 58.41
CA ALA A 477 -7.85 1.88 57.33
C ALA A 477 -7.24 2.45 56.05
N SER A 478 -7.60 1.90 54.92
CA SER A 478 -7.32 2.42 53.57
C SER A 478 -8.59 2.98 52.95
N PHE A 479 -8.45 4.09 52.25
CA PHE A 479 -9.57 4.78 51.60
C PHE A 479 -9.28 4.90 50.09
N TYR A 480 -10.31 4.67 49.27
CA TYR A 480 -10.26 4.91 47.85
C TYR A 480 -11.59 5.38 47.32
N CYS A 481 -11.57 6.07 46.17
CA CYS A 481 -12.77 6.56 45.54
C CYS A 481 -12.97 5.87 44.17
N GLU A 482 -14.12 5.23 44.00
CA GLU A 482 -14.58 4.68 42.73
C GLU A 482 -15.42 5.72 42.01
N ILE A 483 -15.24 5.88 40.70
CA ILE A 483 -16.08 6.73 39.86
C ILE A 483 -16.95 5.86 38.98
N LYS A 484 -18.27 5.98 39.12
CA LYS A 484 -19.27 5.32 38.27
C LYS A 484 -19.90 6.36 37.35
N LEU A 485 -19.43 6.35 36.10
CA LEU A 485 -19.89 7.23 35.01
C LEU A 485 -20.92 6.54 34.14
#